data_2a7f0200ab7838031c802b70b453f947
#
_entry.id   2a7f0200ab7838031c802b70b453f947
#
_cell.length_a   1.000
_cell.length_b   1.000
_cell.length_c   1.000
_cell.angle_alpha   90.00
_cell.angle_beta   90.00
_cell.angle_gamma   90.00
#
_symmetry.space_group_name_H-M   'P 1'
#
loop_
_entity.id
_entity.type
_entity.pdbx_description
1 polymer ?
#
loop_
_entity_poly.entity_id
_entity_poly.type
_entity_poly.pdbx_seq_one_letter_code
_entity_poly.pdbx_strand_id
1 'polypeptide(L)'
;MIARRGDAELKAAGGRGAIAANGKPVESVWDFPRPPHVERVDWRIRVVHGGEVVVDAPTAVRVLETSQAPAYYIAEDYVRTACLRTSLRRTHCEWKGPASYADVVIGDRVAVDACWTYPEPTPRFADIAGCWGFYAQAVDECWVDDERVDPNEGDFYGGWITANVTGPFKGAAGTMFW
;
A
#
# COMPACT_ATOMS: atom_id res chain seq x y z
N MET A 1 24.36 -24.43 19.12
CA MET A 1 24.33 -23.12 18.43
C MET A 1 24.17 -23.41 16.93
N ILE A 2 22.93 -23.46 16.41
CA ILE A 2 22.62 -23.83 15.02
C ILE A 2 22.25 -22.54 14.32
N ALA A 3 23.12 -22.06 13.45
CA ALA A 3 22.87 -20.90 12.59
C ALA A 3 21.78 -21.24 11.59
N ARG A 4 20.74 -20.41 11.54
CA ARG A 4 19.64 -20.54 10.57
C ARG A 4 20.17 -20.21 9.17
N ARG A 5 20.17 -21.21 8.28
CA ARG A 5 20.60 -21.10 6.88
C ARG A 5 19.62 -20.33 5.97
N GLY A 6 18.62 -19.63 6.52
CA GLY A 6 17.59 -18.94 5.72
C GLY A 6 17.93 -17.51 5.31
N ASP A 7 18.78 -16.82 6.08
CA ASP A 7 18.96 -15.37 5.90
C ASP A 7 20.02 -14.99 4.85
N ALA A 8 20.81 -15.96 4.39
CA ALA A 8 21.86 -15.72 3.40
C ALA A 8 21.38 -15.93 1.94
N GLU A 9 20.33 -16.72 1.72
CA GLU A 9 19.80 -16.97 0.37
C GLU A 9 18.88 -15.86 -0.15
N LEU A 10 18.22 -15.11 0.74
CA LEU A 10 17.35 -13.97 0.31
C LEU A 10 18.16 -12.76 -0.19
N LYS A 11 19.42 -12.63 0.18
CA LYS A 11 20.28 -11.50 -0.27
C LYS A 11 20.87 -11.67 -1.68
N ALA A 12 20.79 -12.84 -2.27
CA ALA A 12 21.45 -13.15 -3.55
C ALA A 12 20.49 -13.11 -4.77
N ALA A 13 19.17 -12.95 -4.60
CA ALA A 13 18.19 -13.03 -5.69
C ALA A 13 17.78 -11.69 -6.29
N GLY A 14 18.29 -10.55 -5.80
CA GLY A 14 17.89 -9.21 -6.23
C GLY A 14 18.79 -8.59 -7.31
N GLY A 15 19.14 -9.32 -8.35
CA GLY A 15 19.76 -8.73 -9.55
C GLY A 15 18.74 -7.92 -10.34
N ARG A 16 19.13 -6.71 -10.82
CA ARG A 16 18.29 -5.91 -11.73
C ARG A 16 17.84 -6.77 -12.91
N GLY A 17 16.53 -6.93 -13.07
CA GLY A 17 15.93 -7.75 -14.13
C GLY A 17 15.40 -9.11 -13.68
N ALA A 18 15.49 -9.49 -12.40
CA ALA A 18 14.84 -10.69 -11.89
C ALA A 18 13.32 -10.53 -11.91
N ILE A 19 12.60 -11.61 -12.24
CA ILE A 19 11.14 -11.66 -12.21
C ILE A 19 10.71 -12.52 -11.03
N ALA A 20 9.80 -12.01 -10.23
CA ALA A 20 9.24 -12.72 -9.08
C ALA A 20 8.19 -13.76 -9.50
N ALA A 21 7.73 -14.57 -8.54
CA ALA A 21 6.73 -15.61 -8.78
C ALA A 21 5.39 -15.07 -9.31
N ASN A 22 5.06 -13.81 -9.01
CA ASN A 22 3.87 -13.13 -9.53
C ASN A 22 4.05 -12.53 -10.94
N GLY A 23 5.17 -12.81 -11.61
CA GLY A 23 5.45 -12.33 -12.97
C GLY A 23 5.89 -10.87 -13.05
N LYS A 24 6.07 -10.18 -11.93
CA LYS A 24 6.49 -8.78 -11.88
C LYS A 24 8.00 -8.65 -11.64
N PRO A 25 8.64 -7.56 -12.11
CA PRO A 25 10.04 -7.29 -11.80
C PRO A 25 10.26 -7.18 -10.30
N VAL A 26 11.36 -7.77 -9.81
CA VAL A 26 11.77 -7.63 -8.40
C VAL A 26 12.24 -6.21 -8.14
N GLU A 27 11.70 -5.60 -7.11
CA GLU A 27 11.98 -4.24 -6.66
C GLU A 27 12.45 -4.25 -5.20
N SER A 28 13.58 -3.60 -4.91
CA SER A 28 13.98 -3.33 -3.53
C SER A 28 13.45 -1.96 -3.12
N VAL A 29 12.77 -1.88 -1.98
CA VAL A 29 12.29 -0.58 -1.47
C VAL A 29 13.43 0.39 -1.14
N TRP A 30 14.66 -0.11 -1.02
CA TRP A 30 15.85 0.72 -0.80
C TRP A 30 16.39 1.37 -2.08
N ASP A 31 15.90 0.93 -3.25
CA ASP A 31 16.18 1.56 -4.54
C ASP A 31 15.13 2.63 -4.91
N PHE A 32 14.06 2.76 -4.13
CA PHE A 32 13.04 3.79 -4.34
C PHE A 32 13.58 5.18 -3.96
N PRO A 33 13.16 6.23 -4.68
CA PRO A 33 13.71 7.57 -4.48
C PRO A 33 13.06 8.34 -3.33
N ARG A 34 13.72 9.43 -2.91
CA ARG A 34 13.16 10.57 -2.19
C ARG A 34 13.54 11.85 -2.92
N PRO A 35 12.60 12.73 -3.25
CA PRO A 35 11.13 12.63 -3.06
C PRO A 35 10.53 11.38 -3.72
N PRO A 36 9.39 10.87 -3.19
CA PRO A 36 8.77 9.66 -3.72
C PRO A 36 8.43 9.74 -5.21
N HIS A 37 8.54 8.62 -5.91
CA HIS A 37 8.14 8.48 -7.30
C HIS A 37 6.66 8.07 -7.39
N VAL A 38 5.97 8.64 -8.37
CA VAL A 38 4.55 8.32 -8.66
C VAL A 38 4.49 7.63 -10.02
N GLU A 39 3.83 6.48 -10.08
CA GLU A 39 3.62 5.74 -11.33
C GLU A 39 2.23 5.12 -11.42
N ARG A 40 1.75 4.94 -12.64
CA ARG A 40 0.53 4.16 -12.92
C ARG A 40 0.90 2.73 -13.23
N VAL A 41 0.05 1.81 -12.76
CA VAL A 41 0.17 0.38 -13.07
C VAL A 41 -1.16 -0.17 -13.57
N ASP A 42 -1.11 -1.04 -14.58
CA ASP A 42 -2.27 -1.73 -15.16
C ASP A 42 -2.44 -3.10 -14.46
N TRP A 43 -2.48 -3.06 -13.13
CA TRP A 43 -2.70 -4.22 -12.28
C TRP A 43 -4.09 -4.12 -11.66
N ARG A 44 -4.82 -5.23 -11.67
CA ARG A 44 -6.13 -5.28 -11.02
C ARG A 44 -5.98 -5.21 -9.52
N ILE A 45 -6.69 -4.28 -8.91
CA ILE A 45 -6.69 -4.07 -7.46
C ILE A 45 -8.06 -4.45 -6.91
N ARG A 46 -8.09 -5.29 -5.88
CA ARG A 46 -9.32 -5.62 -5.15
C ARG A 46 -9.12 -5.45 -3.66
N VAL A 47 -10.15 -4.94 -3.00
CA VAL A 47 -10.26 -4.85 -1.54
C VAL A 47 -11.58 -5.48 -1.11
N VAL A 48 -11.51 -6.37 -0.13
CA VAL A 48 -12.68 -7.07 0.41
C VAL A 48 -12.78 -6.81 1.91
N HIS A 49 -13.98 -6.50 2.38
CA HIS A 49 -14.27 -6.39 3.80
C HIS A 49 -15.70 -6.86 4.09
N GLY A 50 -15.90 -7.56 5.22
CA GLY A 50 -17.22 -8.07 5.60
C GLY A 50 -17.83 -9.04 4.57
N GLY A 51 -17.02 -9.72 3.78
CA GLY A 51 -17.45 -10.61 2.70
C GLY A 51 -17.90 -9.90 1.42
N GLU A 52 -17.77 -8.56 1.34
CA GLU A 52 -18.15 -7.78 0.17
C GLU A 52 -16.94 -7.09 -0.49
N VAL A 53 -17.01 -6.94 -1.80
CA VAL A 53 -16.01 -6.21 -2.59
C VAL A 53 -16.22 -4.70 -2.37
N VAL A 54 -15.20 -4.04 -1.82
CA VAL A 54 -15.14 -2.59 -1.59
C VAL A 54 -14.47 -1.88 -2.75
N VAL A 55 -13.46 -2.50 -3.35
CA VAL A 55 -12.71 -2.00 -4.51
C VAL A 55 -12.57 -3.11 -5.54
N ASP A 56 -12.80 -2.77 -6.81
CA ASP A 56 -12.41 -3.58 -7.97
C ASP A 56 -11.99 -2.64 -9.10
N ALA A 57 -10.68 -2.44 -9.25
CA ALA A 57 -10.10 -1.49 -10.17
C ALA A 57 -9.13 -2.16 -11.14
N PRO A 58 -9.16 -1.82 -12.44
CA PRO A 58 -8.24 -2.38 -13.42
C PRO A 58 -6.83 -1.77 -13.35
N THR A 59 -6.69 -0.64 -12.66
CA THR A 59 -5.45 0.14 -12.58
C THR A 59 -5.31 0.78 -11.21
N ALA A 60 -4.08 1.18 -10.86
CA ALA A 60 -3.82 2.00 -9.69
C ALA A 60 -2.66 2.98 -9.93
N VAL A 61 -2.53 3.94 -9.03
CA VAL A 61 -1.33 4.77 -8.89
C VAL A 61 -0.51 4.24 -7.72
N ARG A 62 0.77 3.95 -7.92
CA ARG A 62 1.70 3.62 -6.83
C ARG A 62 2.52 4.83 -6.44
N VAL A 63 2.79 4.96 -5.17
CA VAL A 63 3.78 5.90 -4.63
C VAL A 63 4.91 5.09 -4.01
N LEU A 64 6.11 5.30 -4.53
CA LEU A 64 7.32 4.55 -4.19
C LEU A 64 8.29 5.46 -3.44
N GLU A 65 8.55 5.15 -2.17
CA GLU A 65 9.45 5.90 -1.30
C GLU A 65 10.47 4.97 -0.66
N THR A 66 11.73 5.43 -0.58
CA THR A 66 12.83 4.68 0.06
C THR A 66 12.37 4.06 1.37
N SER A 67 12.70 2.79 1.57
CA SER A 67 12.43 1.96 2.75
C SER A 67 10.97 1.59 3.00
N GLN A 68 10.01 2.13 2.25
CA GLN A 68 8.59 1.86 2.46
C GLN A 68 8.05 0.89 1.40
N ALA A 69 7.16 -0.02 1.83
CA ALA A 69 6.39 -0.81 0.88
C ALA A 69 5.53 0.13 0.00
N PRO A 70 5.31 -0.21 -1.30
CA PRO A 70 4.53 0.63 -2.20
C PRO A 70 3.14 0.95 -1.66
N ALA A 71 2.77 2.22 -1.67
CA ALA A 71 1.40 2.64 -1.37
C ALA A 71 0.57 2.68 -2.66
N TYR A 72 -0.61 2.05 -2.63
CA TYR A 72 -1.52 1.99 -3.77
C TYR A 72 -2.67 2.97 -3.58
N TYR A 73 -2.95 3.75 -4.61
CA TYR A 73 -4.03 4.73 -4.67
C TYR A 73 -4.97 4.38 -5.80
N ILE A 74 -6.25 4.20 -5.47
CA ILE A 74 -7.30 3.73 -6.37
C ILE A 74 -8.27 4.87 -6.63
N ALA A 75 -8.56 5.16 -7.91
CA ALA A 75 -9.51 6.19 -8.29
C ALA A 75 -10.89 5.91 -7.67
N GLU A 76 -11.54 6.97 -7.17
CA GLU A 76 -12.81 6.87 -6.44
C GLU A 76 -13.92 6.18 -7.23
N ASP A 77 -13.89 6.27 -8.57
CA ASP A 77 -14.85 5.60 -9.45
C ASP A 77 -14.88 4.08 -9.31
N TYR A 78 -13.77 3.48 -8.81
CA TYR A 78 -13.66 2.04 -8.58
C TYR A 78 -13.86 1.66 -7.11
N VAL A 79 -14.16 2.63 -6.26
CA VAL A 79 -14.37 2.45 -4.82
C VAL A 79 -15.85 2.53 -4.51
N ARG A 80 -16.36 1.56 -3.77
CA ARG A 80 -17.74 1.59 -3.26
C ARG A 80 -17.85 2.62 -2.13
N THR A 81 -17.92 3.89 -2.48
CA THR A 81 -17.91 5.01 -1.52
C THR A 81 -19.09 5.00 -0.56
N ALA A 82 -20.22 4.37 -0.91
CA ALA A 82 -21.36 4.19 -0.03
C ALA A 82 -21.05 3.41 1.26
N CYS A 83 -19.97 2.63 1.28
CA CYS A 83 -19.51 1.94 2.49
C CYS A 83 -18.40 2.69 3.25
N LEU A 84 -18.03 3.90 2.81
CA LEU A 84 -17.05 4.74 3.49
C LEU A 84 -17.76 5.73 4.42
N ARG A 85 -17.32 5.75 5.67
CA ARG A 85 -17.77 6.72 6.68
C ARG A 85 -16.61 7.61 7.08
N THR A 86 -16.74 8.92 6.85
CA THR A 86 -15.70 9.90 7.18
C THR A 86 -15.27 9.79 8.65
N SER A 87 -13.97 9.69 8.86
CA SER A 87 -13.35 9.71 10.18
C SER A 87 -12.91 11.12 10.57
N LEU A 88 -12.72 11.34 11.87
CA LEU A 88 -12.15 12.60 12.38
C LEU A 88 -10.62 12.62 12.31
N ARG A 89 -9.98 11.50 12.02
CA ARG A 89 -8.51 11.41 11.91
C ARG A 89 -8.01 12.30 10.80
N ARG A 90 -6.92 13.02 11.07
CA ARG A 90 -6.17 13.81 10.09
C ARG A 90 -4.69 13.62 10.35
N THR A 91 -3.92 13.54 9.29
CA THR A 91 -2.45 13.55 9.34
C THR A 91 -1.89 14.47 8.27
N HIS A 92 -0.59 14.73 8.32
CA HIS A 92 0.10 15.53 7.32
C HIS A 92 1.34 14.76 6.84
N CYS A 93 1.45 14.56 5.53
CA CYS A 93 2.64 14.02 4.90
C CYS A 93 3.47 15.17 4.32
N GLU A 94 4.77 15.20 4.62
CA GLU A 94 5.68 16.23 4.12
C GLU A 94 5.71 16.32 2.58
N TRP A 95 5.48 15.19 1.89
CA TRP A 95 5.48 15.12 0.43
C TRP A 95 4.11 15.39 -0.19
N LYS A 96 3.07 14.73 0.35
CA LYS A 96 1.73 14.66 -0.26
C LYS A 96 0.74 15.70 0.26
N GLY A 97 0.99 16.24 1.45
CA GLY A 97 0.11 17.21 2.10
C GLY A 97 -0.85 16.60 3.13
N PRO A 98 -2.00 17.27 3.43
CA PRO A 98 -2.94 16.81 4.43
C PRO A 98 -3.74 15.59 3.95
N ALA A 99 -3.83 14.57 4.80
CA ALA A 99 -4.61 13.35 4.59
C ALA A 99 -5.90 13.36 5.42
N SER A 100 -6.97 12.88 4.81
CA SER A 100 -8.25 12.57 5.46
C SER A 100 -8.47 11.07 5.46
N TYR A 101 -9.24 10.59 6.45
CA TYR A 101 -9.44 9.15 6.68
C TYR A 101 -10.92 8.79 6.65
N ALA A 102 -11.20 7.52 6.39
CA ALA A 102 -12.53 6.96 6.50
C ALA A 102 -12.50 5.53 7.06
N ASP A 103 -13.59 5.16 7.73
CA ASP A 103 -13.90 3.80 8.09
C ASP A 103 -14.51 3.07 6.89
N VAL A 104 -14.29 1.76 6.81
CA VAL A 104 -15.05 0.89 5.90
C VAL A 104 -16.13 0.19 6.70
N VAL A 105 -17.39 0.37 6.30
CA VAL A 105 -18.58 -0.13 7.02
C VAL A 105 -19.38 -1.05 6.12
N ILE A 106 -19.47 -2.33 6.50
CA ILE A 106 -20.28 -3.34 5.82
C ILE A 106 -21.19 -3.99 6.87
N GLY A 107 -22.48 -3.65 6.84
CA GLY A 107 -23.40 -4.07 7.88
C GLY A 107 -22.94 -3.58 9.27
N ASP A 108 -22.75 -4.51 10.18
CA ASP A 108 -22.20 -4.27 11.54
C ASP A 108 -20.66 -4.39 11.61
N ARG A 109 -20.01 -4.78 10.51
CA ARG A 109 -18.55 -4.87 10.40
C ARG A 109 -17.95 -3.50 10.10
N VAL A 110 -17.14 -2.97 11.01
CA VAL A 110 -16.48 -1.67 10.88
C VAL A 110 -14.96 -1.84 10.95
N ALA A 111 -14.28 -1.45 9.88
CA ALA A 111 -12.82 -1.26 9.88
C ALA A 111 -12.55 0.24 10.10
N VAL A 112 -12.09 0.58 11.30
CA VAL A 112 -11.87 1.97 11.70
C VAL A 112 -10.62 2.54 11.04
N ASP A 113 -10.70 3.78 10.52
CA ASP A 113 -9.60 4.47 9.83
C ASP A 113 -8.92 3.60 8.75
N ALA A 114 -9.70 2.76 8.08
CA ALA A 114 -9.18 1.71 7.18
C ALA A 114 -8.70 2.23 5.83
N CYS A 115 -9.07 3.43 5.45
CA CYS A 115 -8.62 4.05 4.21
C CYS A 115 -8.34 5.54 4.37
N TRP A 116 -7.55 6.07 3.45
CA TRP A 116 -7.18 7.47 3.45
C TRP A 116 -7.17 8.05 2.04
N THR A 117 -7.30 9.37 1.96
CA THR A 117 -7.20 10.14 0.73
C THR A 117 -6.45 11.44 0.98
N TYR A 118 -5.87 12.00 -0.08
CA TYR A 118 -5.33 13.36 -0.10
C TYR A 118 -6.24 14.22 -0.97
N PRO A 119 -7.22 14.94 -0.39
CA PRO A 119 -8.17 15.74 -1.17
C PRO A 119 -7.48 16.85 -1.99
N GLU A 120 -6.42 17.43 -1.42
CA GLU A 120 -5.63 18.49 -2.03
C GLU A 120 -4.15 18.13 -1.94
N PRO A 121 -3.69 17.16 -2.74
CA PRO A 121 -2.27 16.77 -2.71
C PRO A 121 -1.40 17.89 -3.27
N THR A 122 -0.13 17.90 -2.86
CA THR A 122 0.84 18.85 -3.46
C THR A 122 0.97 18.57 -4.97
N PRO A 123 1.36 19.57 -5.79
CA PRO A 123 1.36 19.45 -7.25
C PRO A 123 2.12 18.24 -7.80
N ARG A 124 3.20 17.83 -7.14
CA ARG A 124 3.99 16.65 -7.51
C ARG A 124 3.18 15.35 -7.42
N PHE A 125 2.17 15.31 -6.56
CA PHE A 125 1.31 14.16 -6.31
C PHE A 125 -0.11 14.34 -6.85
N ALA A 126 -0.31 15.21 -7.83
CA ALA A 126 -1.63 15.49 -8.42
C ALA A 126 -2.33 14.20 -8.92
N ASP A 127 -1.57 13.19 -9.34
CA ASP A 127 -2.13 11.92 -9.84
C ASP A 127 -2.87 11.09 -8.76
N ILE A 128 -2.68 11.39 -7.47
CA ILE A 128 -3.45 10.72 -6.40
C ILE A 128 -4.66 11.53 -5.92
N ALA A 129 -4.91 12.72 -6.50
CA ALA A 129 -6.13 13.47 -6.20
C ALA A 129 -7.38 12.64 -6.56
N GLY A 130 -8.36 12.60 -5.65
CA GLY A 130 -9.57 11.79 -5.84
C GLY A 130 -9.31 10.27 -5.81
N CYS A 131 -8.19 9.84 -5.24
CA CYS A 131 -7.88 8.43 -5.03
C CYS A 131 -7.91 8.07 -3.53
N TRP A 132 -8.16 6.78 -3.27
CA TRP A 132 -8.17 6.20 -1.93
C TRP A 132 -7.06 5.15 -1.78
N GLY A 133 -6.32 5.21 -0.66
CA GLY A 133 -5.45 4.15 -0.19
C GLY A 133 -6.15 3.33 0.89
N PHE A 134 -5.77 2.06 1.04
CA PHE A 134 -6.37 1.15 2.03
C PHE A 134 -5.28 0.48 2.87
N TYR A 135 -5.49 0.42 4.18
CA TYR A 135 -4.64 -0.36 5.09
C TYR A 135 -4.99 -1.84 4.97
N ALA A 136 -4.07 -2.65 4.44
CA ALA A 136 -4.27 -4.09 4.31
C ALA A 136 -4.44 -4.79 5.67
N GLN A 137 -3.87 -4.22 6.74
CA GLN A 137 -4.04 -4.70 8.10
C GLN A 137 -5.41 -4.38 8.72
N ALA A 138 -6.17 -3.44 8.15
CA ALA A 138 -7.47 -3.00 8.69
C ALA A 138 -8.67 -3.68 8.02
N VAL A 139 -8.55 -4.06 6.76
CA VAL A 139 -9.59 -4.75 5.99
C VAL A 139 -9.33 -6.26 5.95
N ASP A 140 -10.30 -7.04 5.47
CA ASP A 140 -10.14 -8.50 5.48
C ASP A 140 -9.12 -8.96 4.42
N GLU A 141 -9.14 -8.36 3.21
CA GLU A 141 -8.25 -8.75 2.11
C GLU A 141 -7.94 -7.59 1.18
N CYS A 142 -6.68 -7.52 0.75
CA CYS A 142 -6.24 -6.71 -0.38
C CYS A 142 -5.54 -7.62 -1.40
N TRP A 143 -5.74 -7.34 -2.69
CA TRP A 143 -5.22 -8.14 -3.80
C TRP A 143 -4.62 -7.27 -4.88
N VAL A 144 -3.49 -7.70 -5.42
CA VAL A 144 -2.89 -7.18 -6.64
C VAL A 144 -2.86 -8.31 -7.67
N ASP A 145 -3.67 -8.18 -8.72
CA ASP A 145 -3.99 -9.26 -9.65
C ASP A 145 -4.52 -10.49 -8.88
N ASP A 146 -3.86 -11.64 -8.97
CA ASP A 146 -4.23 -12.87 -8.28
C ASP A 146 -3.46 -13.10 -6.97
N GLU A 147 -2.65 -12.11 -6.54
CA GLU A 147 -1.85 -12.21 -5.32
C GLU A 147 -2.51 -11.48 -4.16
N ARG A 148 -2.72 -12.20 -3.05
CA ARG A 148 -3.11 -11.57 -1.79
C ARG A 148 -1.92 -10.82 -1.21
N VAL A 149 -2.16 -9.59 -0.83
CA VAL A 149 -1.17 -8.68 -0.27
C VAL A 149 -0.84 -9.05 1.18
N ASP A 150 0.42 -9.00 1.54
CA ASP A 150 0.84 -8.98 2.93
C ASP A 150 0.85 -7.54 3.46
N PRO A 151 0.23 -7.27 4.63
CA PRO A 151 0.23 -5.94 5.21
C PRO A 151 1.64 -5.54 5.67
N ASN A 152 1.94 -4.25 5.59
CA ASN A 152 3.14 -3.70 6.21
C ASN A 152 3.04 -3.82 7.73
N GLU A 153 4.17 -4.02 8.41
CA GLU A 153 4.20 -4.03 9.88
C GLU A 153 3.87 -2.65 10.46
N GLY A 154 3.23 -2.66 11.64
CA GLY A 154 2.79 -1.46 12.33
C GLY A 154 1.41 -0.99 11.87
N ASP A 155 1.01 0.19 12.35
CA ASP A 155 -0.33 0.76 12.16
C ASP A 155 -0.31 2.12 11.43
N PHE A 156 0.86 2.61 11.06
CA PHE A 156 1.02 3.93 10.43
C PHE A 156 1.21 3.87 8.92
N TYR A 157 2.11 3.00 8.43
CA TYR A 157 2.40 2.87 7.01
C TYR A 157 1.44 1.88 6.34
N GLY A 158 0.75 2.34 5.30
CA GLY A 158 -0.26 1.56 4.58
C GLY A 158 0.25 0.93 3.28
N GLY A 159 1.57 0.74 3.14
CA GLY A 159 2.14 0.08 1.97
C GLY A 159 1.74 -1.39 1.88
N TRP A 160 1.74 -1.92 0.66
CA TRP A 160 1.36 -3.29 0.35
C TRP A 160 2.58 -4.11 -0.07
N ILE A 161 2.78 -5.27 0.53
CA ILE A 161 3.89 -6.16 0.24
C ILE A 161 3.39 -7.29 -0.66
N THR A 162 4.02 -7.44 -1.81
CA THR A 162 3.80 -8.50 -2.79
C THR A 162 5.10 -9.24 -3.07
N ALA A 163 5.04 -10.42 -3.69
CA ALA A 163 6.19 -11.31 -3.89
C ALA A 163 7.37 -10.66 -4.64
N ASN A 164 7.09 -9.62 -5.44
CA ASN A 164 8.14 -8.90 -6.18
C ASN A 164 8.79 -7.76 -5.39
N VAL A 165 8.29 -7.41 -4.21
CA VAL A 165 8.81 -6.28 -3.41
C VAL A 165 9.65 -6.80 -2.27
N THR A 166 10.89 -6.33 -2.15
CA THR A 166 11.83 -6.77 -1.12
C THR A 166 12.18 -5.65 -0.15
N GLY A 167 12.24 -6.01 1.14
CA GLY A 167 12.61 -5.12 2.25
C GLY A 167 14.11 -5.11 2.57
N PRO A 168 14.44 -4.78 3.81
CA PRO A 168 13.52 -4.62 4.97
C PRO A 168 12.63 -3.37 4.86
N PHE A 169 11.43 -3.44 5.46
CA PHE A 169 10.40 -2.41 5.33
C PHE A 169 10.33 -1.53 6.57
N LYS A 170 10.21 -0.22 6.36
CA LYS A 170 9.87 0.72 7.41
C LYS A 170 8.44 0.48 7.91
N GLY A 171 8.26 0.48 9.24
CA GLY A 171 6.97 0.25 9.90
C GLY A 171 7.08 -0.54 11.19
N ALA A 172 8.03 -1.48 11.27
CA ALA A 172 8.33 -2.21 12.50
C ALA A 172 8.90 -1.29 13.59
N ALA A 173 8.82 -1.73 14.84
CA ALA A 173 9.42 -1.01 15.97
C ALA A 173 10.91 -0.74 15.72
N GLY A 174 11.35 0.51 15.97
CA GLY A 174 12.73 0.93 15.78
C GLY A 174 13.10 1.36 14.36
N THR A 175 12.19 1.31 13.39
CA THR A 175 12.46 1.68 11.99
C THR A 175 11.98 3.07 11.60
N MET A 176 11.41 3.85 12.52
CA MET A 176 10.81 5.17 12.24
C MET A 176 11.79 6.19 11.65
N PHE A 177 13.09 5.98 11.85
CA PHE A 177 14.14 6.88 11.36
C PHE A 177 14.79 6.43 10.04
N TRP A 178 14.27 5.39 9.42
CA TRP A 178 14.75 4.89 8.11
C TRP A 178 14.40 5.83 6.96
#